data_001816d8a31ac0eb576a7f62a10e08e1
#
_entry.id   001816d8a31ac0eb576a7f62a10e08e1
#
_cell.length_a   1.000
_cell.length_b   1.000
_cell.length_c   1.000
_cell.angle_alpha   90.00
_cell.angle_beta   90.00
_cell.angle_gamma   90.00
#
_symmetry.space_group_name_H-M   'P 1'
#
loop_
_entity.id
_entity.type
_entity.pdbx_description
1 polymer ?
#
loop_
_entity_poly.entity_id
_entity_poly.type
_entity_poly.pdbx_seq_one_letter_code
_entity_poly.pdbx_strand_id
1 'polypeptide(L)'
;MPSRIDPERLRNSLPALSEAVAASAETLHYQTYYGLDLPHRTQVQRRLGRFRVHDYDVVAQAWWPEQPHASLLILHGYYDHMGLYRHVVDWGLEMGFAVLACDLPGHGLSSGPRASINEFAEYQAVLSGLFEQARQLDLPRPWHLLGQSTGGAIALDHLLHQAENPDLGRTILLAPLVRPRAWLRSRISYELLRRFVQQIPRTFSENSGDPAFLEFVQSQDPLQPDILPTAWVGALSRWIPRIEGAADSTHAPLIIQGEADMTVDWQHNLPILERKFAGAEVLRLPEARHHLVNEREELRQAYFDFLRERLK
;
A
#
# COMPACT_ATOMS: atom_id res chain seq x y z
N MET A 1 13.22 16.62 -22.78
CA MET A 1 13.14 15.61 -21.72
C MET A 1 11.89 15.94 -20.92
N PRO A 2 11.02 14.98 -20.57
CA PRO A 2 9.94 15.27 -19.65
C PRO A 2 10.53 15.80 -18.34
N SER A 3 9.93 16.85 -17.77
CA SER A 3 10.41 17.46 -16.53
C SER A 3 10.37 16.40 -15.42
N ARG A 4 11.49 16.26 -14.68
CA ARG A 4 11.56 15.33 -13.55
C ARG A 4 10.51 15.72 -12.52
N ILE A 5 9.75 14.74 -12.02
CA ILE A 5 8.76 14.97 -10.95
C ILE A 5 9.53 15.42 -9.70
N ASP A 6 9.17 16.59 -9.17
CA ASP A 6 9.62 17.09 -7.88
C ASP A 6 8.53 16.84 -6.87
N PRO A 7 8.70 15.87 -5.94
CA PRO A 7 7.64 15.47 -5.02
C PRO A 7 7.25 16.56 -4.03
N GLU A 8 8.20 17.38 -3.58
CA GLU A 8 7.92 18.46 -2.63
C GLU A 8 7.16 19.60 -3.30
N ARG A 9 7.59 20.03 -4.47
CA ARG A 9 6.92 21.07 -5.23
C ARG A 9 5.50 20.66 -5.60
N LEU A 10 5.33 19.42 -6.11
CA LEU A 10 3.99 18.92 -6.47
C LEU A 10 3.10 18.85 -5.23
N ARG A 11 3.55 18.23 -4.12
CA ARG A 11 2.78 18.17 -2.87
C ARG A 11 2.34 19.54 -2.39
N ASN A 12 3.24 20.54 -2.40
CA ASN A 12 2.93 21.89 -1.91
C ASN A 12 1.91 22.62 -2.78
N SER A 13 1.79 22.25 -4.07
CA SER A 13 0.81 22.81 -5.01
C SER A 13 -0.57 22.13 -4.94
N LEU A 14 -0.68 20.96 -4.28
CA LEU A 14 -1.93 20.22 -4.23
C LEU A 14 -2.96 20.88 -3.30
N PRO A 15 -4.24 20.93 -3.72
CA PRO A 15 -5.34 21.36 -2.85
C PRO A 15 -5.63 20.31 -1.76
N ALA A 16 -6.53 20.64 -0.83
CA ALA A 16 -7.11 19.62 0.02
C ALA A 16 -7.84 18.56 -0.83
N LEU A 17 -7.74 17.29 -0.43
CA LEU A 17 -8.34 16.19 -1.22
C LEU A 17 -9.87 16.35 -1.36
N SER A 18 -10.53 16.96 -0.36
CA SER A 18 -11.97 17.28 -0.38
C SER A 18 -12.35 18.38 -1.37
N GLU A 19 -11.41 19.23 -1.82
CA GLU A 19 -11.67 20.34 -2.72
C GLU A 19 -11.71 19.89 -4.18
N ALA A 20 -12.80 20.25 -4.88
CA ALA A 20 -12.97 19.97 -6.31
C ALA A 20 -12.29 21.07 -7.15
N VAL A 21 -10.98 20.94 -7.33
CA VAL A 21 -10.17 21.87 -8.11
C VAL A 21 -9.69 21.16 -9.40
N ALA A 22 -9.64 21.90 -10.50
CA ALA A 22 -9.10 21.37 -11.76
C ALA A 22 -7.64 20.96 -11.60
N ALA A 23 -7.26 19.81 -12.18
CA ALA A 23 -5.90 19.31 -12.11
C ALA A 23 -4.92 20.29 -12.79
N SER A 24 -3.81 20.58 -12.11
CA SER A 24 -2.71 21.36 -12.67
C SER A 24 -1.97 20.57 -13.75
N ALA A 25 -1.18 21.25 -14.58
CA ALA A 25 -0.32 20.59 -15.55
C ALA A 25 0.67 19.61 -14.88
N GLU A 26 1.17 19.93 -13.69
CA GLU A 26 2.06 19.06 -12.92
C GLU A 26 1.32 17.81 -12.40
N THR A 27 0.07 17.98 -11.94
CA THR A 27 -0.80 16.85 -11.56
C THR A 27 -1.06 15.92 -12.75
N LEU A 28 -1.41 16.47 -13.90
CA LEU A 28 -1.64 15.69 -15.12
C LEU A 28 -0.38 14.97 -15.55
N HIS A 29 0.78 15.64 -15.50
CA HIS A 29 2.06 15.02 -15.82
C HIS A 29 2.37 13.82 -14.89
N TYR A 30 2.17 13.97 -13.57
CA TYR A 30 2.32 12.89 -12.60
C TYR A 30 1.41 11.70 -12.93
N GLN A 31 0.12 11.97 -13.19
CA GLN A 31 -0.86 10.93 -13.49
C GLN A 31 -0.49 10.18 -14.77
N THR A 32 -0.09 10.89 -15.82
CA THR A 32 0.33 10.27 -17.09
C THR A 32 1.63 9.48 -16.94
N TYR A 33 2.60 10.00 -16.17
CA TYR A 33 3.88 9.33 -15.96
C TYR A 33 3.72 7.94 -15.33
N TYR A 34 2.79 7.80 -14.37
CA TYR A 34 2.51 6.52 -13.71
C TYR A 34 1.32 5.75 -14.32
N GLY A 35 0.71 6.26 -15.40
CA GLY A 35 -0.45 5.63 -16.03
C GLY A 35 -1.71 5.64 -15.17
N LEU A 36 -1.81 6.59 -14.23
CA LEU A 36 -2.97 6.78 -13.35
C LEU A 36 -4.09 7.59 -14.00
N ASP A 37 -3.82 8.18 -15.17
CA ASP A 37 -4.81 8.86 -16.00
C ASP A 37 -5.76 7.90 -16.70
N LEU A 38 -5.42 6.60 -16.81
CA LEU A 38 -6.25 5.53 -17.35
C LEU A 38 -7.05 5.98 -18.60
N PRO A 39 -6.39 6.30 -19.72
CA PRO A 39 -7.04 6.96 -20.87
C PRO A 39 -8.16 6.13 -21.52
N HIS A 40 -8.18 4.83 -21.28
CA HIS A 40 -9.25 3.92 -21.74
C HIS A 40 -10.54 4.02 -20.88
N ARG A 41 -10.50 4.72 -19.73
CA ARG A 41 -11.61 4.95 -18.81
C ARG A 41 -12.12 6.39 -18.92
N THR A 42 -12.90 6.68 -19.97
CA THR A 42 -13.30 8.06 -20.31
C THR A 42 -14.29 8.69 -19.35
N GLN A 43 -15.04 7.89 -18.57
CA GLN A 43 -16.08 8.36 -17.64
C GLN A 43 -15.65 8.30 -16.16
N VAL A 44 -14.35 8.33 -15.89
CA VAL A 44 -13.82 8.32 -14.53
C VAL A 44 -13.38 9.72 -14.11
N GLN A 45 -13.99 10.24 -13.06
CA GLN A 45 -13.51 11.45 -12.38
C GLN A 45 -12.29 11.10 -11.54
N ARG A 46 -11.34 12.04 -11.43
CA ARG A 46 -10.09 11.85 -10.69
C ARG A 46 -9.79 13.08 -9.85
N ARG A 47 -9.24 12.85 -8.67
CA ARG A 47 -8.80 13.95 -7.81
C ARG A 47 -7.53 13.55 -7.08
N LEU A 48 -6.46 14.30 -7.29
CA LEU A 48 -5.21 14.23 -6.52
C LEU A 48 -5.21 15.41 -5.55
N GLY A 49 -4.97 15.15 -4.27
CA GLY A 49 -4.96 16.17 -3.24
C GLY A 49 -4.21 15.69 -2.01
N ARG A 50 -4.23 16.49 -0.96
CA ARG A 50 -3.58 16.17 0.31
C ARG A 50 -4.54 16.33 1.48
N PHE A 51 -4.22 15.64 2.58
CA PHE A 51 -4.88 15.81 3.87
C PHE A 51 -3.84 15.71 5.00
N ARG A 52 -4.18 16.25 6.16
CA ARG A 52 -3.27 16.31 7.30
C ARG A 52 -3.51 15.14 8.24
N VAL A 53 -2.41 14.46 8.64
CA VAL A 53 -2.41 13.45 9.71
C VAL A 53 -1.22 13.74 10.61
N HIS A 54 -1.48 14.21 11.83
CA HIS A 54 -0.42 14.69 12.74
C HIS A 54 0.47 15.73 12.02
N ASP A 55 1.75 15.48 11.94
CA ASP A 55 2.72 16.36 11.27
C ASP A 55 2.94 16.02 9.79
N TYR A 56 2.19 15.04 9.24
CA TYR A 56 2.31 14.63 7.85
C TYR A 56 1.28 15.30 6.95
N ASP A 57 1.74 15.81 5.80
CA ASP A 57 0.91 16.06 4.64
C ASP A 57 0.85 14.76 3.83
N VAL A 58 -0.25 14.03 3.94
CA VAL A 58 -0.49 12.78 3.22
C VAL A 58 -1.12 13.10 1.88
N VAL A 59 -0.52 12.63 0.80
CA VAL A 59 -1.06 12.78 -0.56
C VAL A 59 -1.87 11.56 -0.91
N ALA A 60 -3.06 11.79 -1.47
CA ALA A 60 -3.95 10.73 -1.92
C ALA A 60 -4.61 11.07 -3.24
N GLN A 61 -4.98 10.04 -3.96
CA GLN A 61 -5.76 10.17 -5.18
C GLN A 61 -7.00 9.31 -5.10
N ALA A 62 -8.11 9.88 -5.58
CA ALA A 62 -9.39 9.21 -5.71
C ALA A 62 -9.81 9.13 -7.17
N TRP A 63 -10.52 8.07 -7.53
CA TRP A 63 -11.11 7.83 -8.83
C TRP A 63 -12.55 7.38 -8.66
N TRP A 64 -13.47 7.96 -9.42
CA TRP A 64 -14.89 7.63 -9.38
C TRP A 64 -15.40 7.25 -10.76
N PRO A 65 -15.92 6.03 -10.96
CA PRO A 65 -16.77 5.74 -12.09
C PRO A 65 -18.12 6.45 -11.93
N GLU A 66 -18.96 6.40 -12.93
CA GLU A 66 -20.21 7.18 -12.96
C GLU A 66 -21.20 6.79 -11.85
N GLN A 67 -21.28 5.50 -11.50
CA GLN A 67 -22.19 4.95 -10.48
C GLN A 67 -21.47 3.88 -9.64
N PRO A 68 -20.55 4.26 -8.75
CA PRO A 68 -19.88 3.28 -7.92
C PRO A 68 -20.83 2.72 -6.86
N HIS A 69 -20.78 1.39 -6.63
CA HIS A 69 -21.63 0.73 -5.64
C HIS A 69 -20.89 0.35 -4.35
N ALA A 70 -19.57 0.43 -4.35
CA ALA A 70 -18.70 0.19 -3.21
C ALA A 70 -17.40 0.97 -3.42
N SER A 71 -16.45 0.85 -2.49
CA SER A 71 -15.14 1.51 -2.63
C SER A 71 -14.00 0.57 -2.33
N LEU A 72 -12.85 0.82 -2.95
CA LEU A 72 -11.58 0.15 -2.71
C LEU A 72 -10.55 1.15 -2.18
N LEU A 73 -10.12 0.98 -0.92
CA LEU A 73 -9.06 1.75 -0.30
C LEU A 73 -7.75 0.98 -0.42
N ILE A 74 -6.68 1.63 -0.87
CA ILE A 74 -5.40 0.98 -1.20
C ILE A 74 -4.28 1.54 -0.34
N LEU A 75 -3.53 0.65 0.32
CA LEU A 75 -2.30 0.93 1.05
C LEU A 75 -1.13 0.21 0.39
N HIS A 76 -0.13 0.97 0.00
CA HIS A 76 1.06 0.43 -0.68
C HIS A 76 2.07 -0.23 0.25
N GLY A 77 3.04 -0.94 -0.32
CA GLY A 77 4.15 -1.58 0.38
C GLY A 77 5.28 -0.61 0.77
N TYR A 78 6.24 -1.10 1.57
CA TYR A 78 7.46 -0.36 1.87
C TYR A 78 8.30 -0.17 0.61
N TYR A 79 8.84 1.01 0.43
CA TYR A 79 9.52 1.49 -0.78
C TYR A 79 8.60 1.76 -1.99
N ASP A 80 7.32 1.44 -1.90
CA ASP A 80 6.34 1.77 -2.93
C ASP A 80 5.77 3.18 -2.77
N HIS A 81 4.83 3.50 -3.63
CA HIS A 81 3.93 4.63 -3.55
C HIS A 81 2.69 4.34 -4.43
N MET A 82 1.60 5.11 -4.26
CA MET A 82 0.34 4.87 -4.98
C MET A 82 0.49 4.89 -6.50
N GLY A 83 1.49 5.61 -7.04
CA GLY A 83 1.78 5.67 -8.48
C GLY A 83 2.05 4.30 -9.12
N LEU A 84 2.51 3.32 -8.33
CA LEU A 84 2.79 1.97 -8.81
C LEU A 84 1.57 1.05 -8.86
N TYR A 85 0.36 1.54 -8.46
CA TYR A 85 -0.82 0.69 -8.25
C TYR A 85 -1.85 0.76 -9.38
N ARG A 86 -1.46 1.21 -10.57
CA ARG A 86 -2.37 1.39 -11.73
C ARG A 86 -3.23 0.16 -12.03
N HIS A 87 -2.67 -1.05 -11.94
CA HIS A 87 -3.39 -2.28 -12.26
C HIS A 87 -4.50 -2.59 -11.25
N VAL A 88 -4.25 -2.33 -9.95
CA VAL A 88 -5.25 -2.51 -8.90
C VAL A 88 -6.32 -1.42 -8.99
N VAL A 89 -5.92 -0.17 -9.30
CA VAL A 89 -6.87 0.93 -9.53
C VAL A 89 -7.78 0.62 -10.71
N ASP A 90 -7.22 0.18 -11.83
CA ASP A 90 -7.97 -0.15 -13.03
C ASP A 90 -8.95 -1.32 -12.79
N TRP A 91 -8.49 -2.37 -12.12
CA TRP A 91 -9.33 -3.49 -11.70
C TRP A 91 -10.45 -3.06 -10.74
N GLY A 92 -10.17 -2.22 -9.74
CA GLY A 92 -11.19 -1.70 -8.82
C GLY A 92 -12.29 -0.92 -9.56
N LEU A 93 -11.92 -0.10 -10.54
CA LEU A 93 -12.86 0.62 -11.40
C LEU A 93 -13.65 -0.33 -12.31
N GLU A 94 -13.05 -1.40 -12.82
CA GLU A 94 -13.73 -2.46 -13.57
C GLU A 94 -14.80 -3.17 -12.73
N MET A 95 -14.51 -3.37 -11.42
CA MET A 95 -15.46 -3.89 -10.45
C MET A 95 -16.61 -2.90 -10.12
N GLY A 96 -16.59 -1.68 -10.64
CA GLY A 96 -17.56 -0.64 -10.32
C GLY A 96 -17.32 0.02 -8.96
N PHE A 97 -16.12 -0.06 -8.42
CA PHE A 97 -15.76 0.60 -7.16
C PHE A 97 -15.26 2.03 -7.39
N ALA A 98 -15.56 2.94 -6.47
CA ALA A 98 -14.71 4.10 -6.29
C ALA A 98 -13.38 3.65 -5.68
N VAL A 99 -12.26 4.25 -6.09
CA VAL A 99 -10.93 3.86 -5.60
C VAL A 99 -10.29 5.04 -4.88
N LEU A 100 -9.67 4.78 -3.72
CA LEU A 100 -8.92 5.78 -2.96
C LEU A 100 -7.58 5.17 -2.55
N ALA A 101 -6.48 5.77 -2.99
CA ALA A 101 -5.12 5.37 -2.61
C ALA A 101 -4.38 6.55 -1.98
N CYS A 102 -3.45 6.28 -1.07
CA CYS A 102 -2.58 7.32 -0.52
C CYS A 102 -1.12 6.87 -0.49
N ASP A 103 -0.22 7.84 -0.49
CA ASP A 103 1.19 7.62 -0.18
C ASP A 103 1.40 7.63 1.33
N LEU A 104 2.05 6.60 1.87
CA LEU A 104 2.42 6.53 3.28
C LEU A 104 3.46 7.61 3.64
N PRO A 105 3.58 8.04 4.91
CA PRO A 105 4.61 8.98 5.33
C PRO A 105 6.01 8.61 4.85
N GLY A 106 6.75 9.59 4.32
CA GLY A 106 8.09 9.39 3.77
C GLY A 106 8.17 8.66 2.43
N HIS A 107 7.03 8.35 1.80
CA HIS A 107 6.94 7.67 0.50
C HIS A 107 6.24 8.55 -0.54
N GLY A 108 6.51 8.29 -1.80
CA GLY A 108 5.86 8.96 -2.91
C GLY A 108 5.88 10.48 -2.80
N LEU A 109 4.70 11.08 -2.86
CA LEU A 109 4.48 12.52 -2.73
C LEU A 109 4.24 12.97 -1.28
N SER A 110 3.99 12.07 -0.33
CA SER A 110 3.73 12.41 1.07
C SER A 110 4.95 12.96 1.79
N SER A 111 4.72 13.81 2.80
CA SER A 111 5.79 14.38 3.62
C SER A 111 6.32 13.35 4.65
N GLY A 112 7.37 13.72 5.35
CA GLY A 112 8.01 12.92 6.38
C GLY A 112 9.41 12.48 6.01
N PRO A 113 10.18 11.94 6.98
CA PRO A 113 11.50 11.39 6.73
C PRO A 113 11.44 10.25 5.71
N ARG A 114 12.34 10.25 4.73
CA ARG A 114 12.32 9.32 3.61
C ARG A 114 12.31 7.86 4.06
N ALA A 115 11.30 7.10 3.63
CA ALA A 115 11.07 5.68 3.96
C ALA A 115 11.14 5.38 5.48
N SER A 116 10.67 6.30 6.32
CA SER A 116 10.81 6.17 7.77
C SER A 116 9.56 6.58 8.53
N ILE A 117 9.37 5.92 9.66
CA ILE A 117 8.46 6.27 10.75
C ILE A 117 9.16 5.93 12.07
N ASN A 118 8.68 6.48 13.18
CA ASN A 118 9.16 6.11 14.49
C ASN A 118 8.37 4.93 15.08
N GLU A 119 7.06 4.90 14.87
CA GLU A 119 6.17 3.85 15.40
C GLU A 119 5.10 3.44 14.35
N PHE A 120 4.71 2.17 14.33
CA PHE A 120 3.63 1.69 13.44
C PHE A 120 2.27 2.34 13.73
N ALA A 121 2.09 2.91 14.93
CA ALA A 121 0.90 3.70 15.26
C ALA A 121 0.72 4.92 14.32
N GLU A 122 1.79 5.46 13.75
CA GLU A 122 1.73 6.54 12.77
C GLU A 122 1.01 6.09 11.49
N TYR A 123 1.24 4.86 11.05
CA TYR A 123 0.53 4.26 9.92
C TYR A 123 -0.96 4.02 10.24
N GLN A 124 -1.30 3.64 11.49
CA GLN A 124 -2.71 3.51 11.90
C GLN A 124 -3.43 4.86 11.88
N ALA A 125 -2.75 5.94 12.25
CA ALA A 125 -3.29 7.29 12.13
C ALA A 125 -3.55 7.66 10.65
N VAL A 126 -2.66 7.27 9.73
CA VAL A 126 -2.86 7.48 8.29
C VAL A 126 -4.08 6.70 7.77
N LEU A 127 -4.24 5.43 8.16
CA LEU A 127 -5.42 4.64 7.78
C LEU A 127 -6.72 5.27 8.32
N SER A 128 -6.71 5.76 9.57
CA SER A 128 -7.85 6.47 10.14
C SER A 128 -8.16 7.76 9.37
N GLY A 129 -7.13 8.50 8.98
CA GLY A 129 -7.27 9.68 8.12
C GLY A 129 -7.82 9.33 6.74
N LEU A 130 -7.41 8.19 6.16
CA LEU A 130 -7.92 7.71 4.87
C LEU A 130 -9.42 7.37 4.95
N PHE A 131 -9.87 6.72 6.03
CA PHE A 131 -11.30 6.50 6.28
C PHE A 131 -12.06 7.82 6.42
N GLU A 132 -11.48 8.81 7.08
CA GLU A 132 -12.11 10.14 7.18
C GLU A 132 -12.20 10.81 5.79
N GLN A 133 -11.18 10.70 4.94
CA GLN A 133 -11.26 11.19 3.57
C GLN A 133 -12.33 10.44 2.76
N ALA A 134 -12.48 9.14 2.94
CA ALA A 134 -13.54 8.37 2.31
C ALA A 134 -14.95 8.88 2.70
N ARG A 135 -15.13 9.31 3.97
CA ARG A 135 -16.38 9.95 4.43
C ARG A 135 -16.58 11.32 3.80
N GLN A 136 -15.56 12.18 3.83
CA GLN A 136 -15.62 13.54 3.28
C GLN A 136 -15.88 13.58 1.78
N LEU A 137 -15.42 12.55 1.06
CA LEU A 137 -15.65 12.37 -0.36
C LEU A 137 -16.96 11.64 -0.68
N ASP A 138 -17.73 11.29 0.34
CA ASP A 138 -18.98 10.50 0.24
C ASP A 138 -18.81 9.22 -0.59
N LEU A 139 -17.68 8.51 -0.36
CA LEU A 139 -17.42 7.28 -1.07
C LEU A 139 -18.41 6.17 -0.68
N PRO A 140 -18.99 5.45 -1.66
CA PRO A 140 -20.01 4.43 -1.37
C PRO A 140 -19.45 3.28 -0.52
N ARG A 141 -20.30 2.79 0.37
CA ARG A 141 -20.04 1.61 1.23
C ARG A 141 -20.54 0.35 0.56
N PRO A 142 -19.96 -0.82 0.88
CA PRO A 142 -18.87 -1.04 1.82
C PRO A 142 -17.51 -0.56 1.29
N TRP A 143 -16.57 -0.23 2.20
CA TRP A 143 -15.19 0.06 1.85
C TRP A 143 -14.35 -1.20 1.96
N HIS A 144 -13.91 -1.75 0.83
CA HIS A 144 -12.92 -2.81 0.81
C HIS A 144 -11.54 -2.21 1.04
N LEU A 145 -10.70 -2.87 1.84
CA LEU A 145 -9.35 -2.41 2.14
C LEU A 145 -8.33 -3.36 1.53
N LEU A 146 -7.46 -2.86 0.66
CA LEU A 146 -6.37 -3.64 0.07
C LEU A 146 -5.03 -3.12 0.56
N GLY A 147 -4.18 -4.01 1.07
CA GLY A 147 -2.83 -3.68 1.48
C GLY A 147 -1.81 -4.66 0.91
N GLN A 148 -0.76 -4.12 0.27
CA GLN A 148 0.41 -4.88 -0.19
C GLN A 148 1.52 -4.80 0.86
N SER A 149 2.10 -5.93 1.28
CA SER A 149 3.27 -5.96 2.16
C SER A 149 3.09 -5.14 3.46
N THR A 150 3.75 -3.99 3.61
CA THR A 150 3.56 -3.06 4.72
C THR A 150 2.13 -2.50 4.77
N GLY A 151 1.52 -2.20 3.61
CA GLY A 151 0.09 -1.86 3.55
C GLY A 151 -0.79 -2.99 4.10
N GLY A 152 -0.43 -4.25 3.81
CA GLY A 152 -1.04 -5.43 4.41
C GLY A 152 -0.83 -5.50 5.94
N ALA A 153 0.37 -5.15 6.41
CA ALA A 153 0.66 -5.06 7.86
C ALA A 153 -0.20 -4.00 8.57
N ILE A 154 -0.44 -2.86 7.91
CA ILE A 154 -1.31 -1.80 8.45
C ILE A 154 -2.75 -2.30 8.55
N ALA A 155 -3.26 -2.91 7.49
CA ALA A 155 -4.61 -3.49 7.48
C ALA A 155 -4.76 -4.61 8.52
N LEU A 156 -3.76 -5.48 8.64
CA LEU A 156 -3.67 -6.55 9.62
C LEU A 156 -3.70 -6.03 11.08
N ASP A 157 -2.89 -5.01 11.38
CA ASP A 157 -2.88 -4.36 12.70
C ASP A 157 -4.23 -3.72 13.03
N HIS A 158 -4.89 -3.12 12.04
CA HIS A 158 -6.24 -2.58 12.19
C HIS A 158 -7.24 -3.67 12.58
N LEU A 159 -7.28 -4.80 11.84
CA LEU A 159 -8.20 -5.91 12.13
C LEU A 159 -7.98 -6.56 13.50
N LEU A 160 -6.76 -6.51 14.03
CA LEU A 160 -6.41 -7.16 15.30
C LEU A 160 -6.59 -6.26 16.52
N HIS A 161 -6.52 -4.93 16.37
CA HIS A 161 -6.39 -4.03 17.52
C HIS A 161 -7.35 -2.84 17.53
N GLN A 162 -8.04 -2.59 16.42
CA GLN A 162 -8.99 -1.47 16.38
C GLN A 162 -10.43 -1.96 16.59
N ALA A 163 -11.29 -1.05 16.99
CA ALA A 163 -12.73 -1.31 17.06
C ALA A 163 -13.29 -1.63 15.67
N GLU A 164 -14.33 -2.44 15.61
CA GLU A 164 -15.02 -2.73 14.36
C GLU A 164 -15.44 -1.43 13.65
N ASN A 165 -15.13 -1.34 12.39
CA ASN A 165 -15.57 -0.26 11.52
C ASN A 165 -16.76 -0.77 10.69
N PRO A 166 -18.00 -0.31 10.94
CA PRO A 166 -19.18 -0.80 10.23
C PRO A 166 -19.19 -0.45 8.74
N ASP A 167 -18.37 0.49 8.31
CA ASP A 167 -18.21 0.89 6.91
C ASP A 167 -17.24 -0.05 6.16
N LEU A 168 -16.43 -0.84 6.90
CA LEU A 168 -15.42 -1.72 6.31
C LEU A 168 -16.07 -2.98 5.74
N GLY A 169 -15.77 -3.25 4.45
CA GLY A 169 -16.11 -4.49 3.78
C GLY A 169 -15.03 -5.56 3.94
N ARG A 170 -14.68 -6.23 2.85
CA ARG A 170 -13.61 -7.24 2.86
C ARG A 170 -12.23 -6.58 2.93
N THR A 171 -11.32 -7.20 3.67
CA THR A 171 -9.90 -6.83 3.69
C THR A 171 -9.10 -7.80 2.85
N ILE A 172 -8.25 -7.26 1.97
CA ILE A 172 -7.43 -7.99 1.00
C ILE A 172 -5.96 -7.74 1.36
N LEU A 173 -5.23 -8.81 1.61
CA LEU A 173 -3.84 -8.78 2.03
C LEU A 173 -2.96 -9.42 0.93
N LEU A 174 -2.20 -8.60 0.23
CA LEU A 174 -1.28 -9.05 -0.81
C LEU A 174 0.13 -9.19 -0.21
N ALA A 175 0.66 -10.41 -0.15
CA ALA A 175 1.97 -10.74 0.42
C ALA A 175 2.23 -10.01 1.76
N PRO A 176 1.32 -10.16 2.77
CA PRO A 176 1.31 -9.31 3.96
C PRO A 176 2.58 -9.49 4.80
N LEU A 177 3.12 -8.37 5.25
CA LEU A 177 4.26 -8.36 6.15
C LEU A 177 3.80 -8.70 7.58
N VAL A 178 4.37 -9.77 8.16
CA VAL A 178 4.48 -10.00 9.60
C VAL A 178 5.94 -9.97 9.97
N ARG A 179 6.76 -10.87 9.42
CA ARG A 179 8.23 -10.81 9.48
C ARG A 179 8.84 -10.66 8.10
N PRO A 180 9.84 -9.81 7.91
CA PRO A 180 10.68 -9.86 6.71
C PRO A 180 11.57 -11.12 6.75
N ARG A 181 12.03 -11.53 5.59
CA ARG A 181 13.00 -12.63 5.49
C ARG A 181 14.29 -12.30 6.25
N ALA A 182 14.92 -13.32 6.83
CA ALA A 182 16.13 -13.17 7.66
C ALA A 182 15.98 -12.21 8.86
N TRP A 183 14.77 -12.08 9.39
CA TRP A 183 14.43 -11.12 10.45
C TRP A 183 15.37 -11.18 11.67
N LEU A 184 15.73 -12.38 12.13
CA LEU A 184 16.62 -12.51 13.30
C LEU A 184 17.98 -11.83 13.07
N ARG A 185 18.55 -11.99 11.88
CA ARG A 185 19.82 -11.33 11.50
C ARG A 185 19.66 -9.83 11.45
N SER A 186 18.59 -9.34 10.81
CA SER A 186 18.29 -7.91 10.72
C SER A 186 18.10 -7.27 12.10
N ARG A 187 17.40 -7.96 13.01
CA ARG A 187 17.19 -7.50 14.40
C ARG A 187 18.49 -7.42 15.17
N ILE A 188 19.35 -8.44 15.09
CA ILE A 188 20.66 -8.43 15.77
C ILE A 188 21.53 -7.29 15.21
N SER A 189 21.60 -7.14 13.89
CA SER A 189 22.35 -6.04 13.26
C SER A 189 21.82 -4.68 13.70
N TYR A 190 20.49 -4.51 13.75
CA TYR A 190 19.87 -3.29 14.24
C TYR A 190 20.29 -2.99 15.70
N GLU A 191 20.18 -3.95 16.63
CA GLU A 191 20.53 -3.72 18.04
C GLU A 191 21.99 -3.34 18.23
N LEU A 192 22.89 -3.89 17.42
CA LEU A 192 24.32 -3.57 17.49
C LEU A 192 24.63 -2.19 16.86
N LEU A 193 23.96 -1.81 15.79
CA LEU A 193 24.35 -0.67 14.96
C LEU A 193 23.51 0.58 15.19
N ARG A 194 22.30 0.50 15.75
CA ARG A 194 21.31 1.59 15.85
C ARG A 194 21.83 2.88 16.54
N ARG A 195 22.89 2.80 17.35
CA ARG A 195 23.51 3.97 17.98
C ARG A 195 24.52 4.68 17.10
N PHE A 196 24.99 4.02 16.04
CA PHE A 196 26.08 4.49 15.19
C PHE A 196 25.64 4.72 13.75
N VAL A 197 24.58 4.03 13.32
CA VAL A 197 24.11 4.05 11.93
C VAL A 197 22.65 4.48 11.91
N GLN A 198 22.36 5.57 11.22
CA GLN A 198 21.00 6.09 11.08
C GLN A 198 20.28 5.50 9.86
N GLN A 199 21.02 5.14 8.82
CA GLN A 199 20.51 4.54 7.59
C GLN A 199 21.59 3.75 6.88
N ILE A 200 21.18 2.80 6.05
CA ILE A 200 22.06 2.05 5.15
C ILE A 200 21.53 2.19 3.71
N PRO A 201 22.38 2.04 2.68
CA PRO A 201 21.91 1.98 1.29
C PRO A 201 20.89 0.85 1.10
N ARG A 202 19.83 1.12 0.34
CA ARG A 202 18.87 0.11 -0.08
C ARG A 202 19.52 -0.83 -1.10
N THR A 203 19.30 -2.12 -0.92
CA THR A 203 19.60 -3.11 -1.97
C THR A 203 18.32 -3.40 -2.74
N PHE A 204 18.33 -3.15 -4.05
CA PHE A 204 17.22 -3.56 -4.91
C PHE A 204 17.21 -5.07 -5.04
N SER A 205 16.02 -5.65 -5.00
CA SER A 205 15.78 -7.07 -5.15
C SER A 205 14.79 -7.31 -6.30
N GLU A 206 14.92 -8.44 -6.96
CA GLU A 206 13.98 -8.90 -7.98
C GLU A 206 12.69 -9.40 -7.33
N ASN A 207 11.86 -8.47 -6.86
CA ASN A 207 10.66 -8.74 -6.08
C ASN A 207 9.39 -8.93 -6.94
N SER A 208 9.49 -8.89 -8.27
CA SER A 208 8.44 -9.14 -9.25
C SER A 208 8.94 -10.06 -10.36
N GLY A 209 8.06 -10.80 -11.00
CA GLY A 209 8.33 -11.55 -12.23
C GLY A 209 8.24 -10.70 -13.50
N ASP A 210 7.81 -9.43 -13.41
CA ASP A 210 7.74 -8.50 -14.54
C ASP A 210 9.07 -7.72 -14.69
N PRO A 211 9.90 -8.02 -15.72
CA PRO A 211 11.18 -7.33 -15.89
C PRO A 211 11.04 -5.86 -16.25
N ALA A 212 9.95 -5.45 -16.91
CA ALA A 212 9.73 -4.05 -17.26
C ALA A 212 9.41 -3.23 -16.01
N PHE A 213 8.67 -3.79 -15.07
CA PHE A 213 8.44 -3.17 -13.77
C PHE A 213 9.73 -3.05 -12.96
N LEU A 214 10.56 -4.09 -12.93
CA LEU A 214 11.85 -4.06 -12.20
C LEU A 214 12.78 -2.98 -12.76
N GLU A 215 12.89 -2.88 -14.09
CA GLU A 215 13.68 -1.84 -14.75
C GLU A 215 13.14 -0.44 -14.43
N PHE A 216 11.82 -0.26 -14.47
CA PHE A 216 11.18 1.01 -14.15
C PHE A 216 11.52 1.48 -12.74
N VAL A 217 11.30 0.65 -11.71
CA VAL A 217 11.55 1.05 -10.31
C VAL A 217 13.03 1.22 -9.98
N GLN A 218 13.91 0.52 -10.68
CA GLN A 218 15.34 0.60 -10.45
C GLN A 218 16.00 1.84 -11.08
N SER A 219 15.52 2.26 -12.25
CA SER A 219 16.24 3.25 -13.08
C SER A 219 15.43 4.47 -13.50
N GLN A 220 14.11 4.40 -13.47
CA GLN A 220 13.25 5.44 -14.05
C GLN A 220 12.37 6.12 -13.00
N ASP A 221 11.97 5.43 -11.94
CA ASP A 221 11.05 5.98 -10.93
C ASP A 221 11.76 6.98 -10.01
N PRO A 222 11.45 8.30 -10.13
CA PRO A 222 12.09 9.34 -9.33
C PRO A 222 11.64 9.36 -7.87
N LEU A 223 10.59 8.60 -7.52
CA LEU A 223 10.02 8.54 -6.18
C LEU A 223 10.53 7.36 -5.36
N GLN A 224 11.42 6.52 -5.92
CA GLN A 224 11.99 5.40 -5.17
C GLN A 224 12.95 5.88 -4.07
N PRO A 225 12.80 5.38 -2.83
CA PRO A 225 13.82 5.57 -1.81
C PRO A 225 15.07 4.72 -2.11
N ASP A 226 16.24 5.26 -1.81
CA ASP A 226 17.55 4.61 -1.98
C ASP A 226 18.22 4.21 -0.66
N ILE A 227 17.51 4.41 0.46
CA ILE A 227 17.99 4.16 1.82
C ILE A 227 17.04 3.26 2.60
N LEU A 228 17.58 2.53 3.59
CA LEU A 228 16.85 1.86 4.66
C LEU A 228 17.18 2.55 6.00
N PRO A 229 16.26 3.36 6.56
CA PRO A 229 16.44 3.99 7.86
C PRO A 229 16.39 2.98 9.01
N THR A 230 17.29 3.11 9.97
CA THR A 230 17.30 2.27 11.18
C THR A 230 16.07 2.53 12.06
N ALA A 231 15.51 3.74 12.04
CA ALA A 231 14.27 4.07 12.75
C ALA A 231 13.11 3.16 12.31
N TRP A 232 12.95 2.92 11.01
CA TRP A 232 11.90 2.02 10.49
C TRP A 232 12.11 0.58 10.96
N VAL A 233 13.36 0.08 10.93
CA VAL A 233 13.67 -1.27 11.45
C VAL A 233 13.36 -1.36 12.95
N GLY A 234 13.60 -0.28 13.69
CA GLY A 234 13.25 -0.17 15.11
C GLY A 234 11.74 -0.19 15.35
N ALA A 235 10.98 0.57 14.58
CA ALA A 235 9.52 0.55 14.62
C ALA A 235 8.98 -0.86 14.33
N LEU A 236 9.51 -1.52 13.30
CA LEU A 236 9.16 -2.90 12.94
C LEU A 236 9.50 -3.88 14.08
N SER A 237 10.66 -3.72 14.75
CA SER A 237 11.08 -4.61 15.83
C SER A 237 10.17 -4.54 17.05
N ARG A 238 9.51 -3.40 17.30
CA ARG A 238 8.51 -3.23 18.36
C ARG A 238 7.13 -3.73 17.92
N TRP A 239 6.81 -3.58 16.65
CA TRP A 239 5.51 -3.95 16.10
C TRP A 239 5.32 -5.48 15.94
N ILE A 240 6.33 -6.21 15.47
CA ILE A 240 6.25 -7.67 15.21
C ILE A 240 5.76 -8.45 16.44
N PRO A 241 6.36 -8.30 17.65
CA PRO A 241 5.89 -9.03 18.84
C PRO A 241 4.45 -8.71 19.20
N ARG A 242 4.00 -7.47 18.96
CA ARG A 242 2.62 -7.05 19.20
C ARG A 242 1.63 -7.81 18.29
N ILE A 243 1.96 -7.95 17.02
CA ILE A 243 1.12 -8.69 16.06
C ILE A 243 1.12 -10.18 16.34
N GLU A 244 2.28 -10.77 16.55
CA GLU A 244 2.38 -12.21 16.84
C GLU A 244 1.70 -12.60 18.15
N GLY A 245 1.75 -11.71 19.15
CA GLY A 245 1.08 -11.87 20.44
C GLY A 245 -0.39 -11.47 20.49
N ALA A 246 -0.95 -10.87 19.44
CA ALA A 246 -2.35 -10.45 19.41
C ALA A 246 -3.30 -11.64 19.58
N ALA A 247 -4.49 -11.38 20.14
CA ALA A 247 -5.57 -12.36 20.20
C ALA A 247 -6.06 -12.75 18.80
N ASP A 248 -6.70 -13.90 18.69
CA ASP A 248 -7.37 -14.32 17.47
C ASP A 248 -8.55 -13.39 17.17
N SER A 249 -8.86 -13.24 15.88
CA SER A 249 -9.87 -12.31 15.39
C SER A 249 -10.95 -13.05 14.60
N THR A 250 -12.18 -12.54 14.67
CA THR A 250 -13.32 -13.05 13.89
C THR A 250 -13.36 -12.53 12.46
N HIS A 251 -12.50 -11.58 12.12
CA HIS A 251 -12.38 -11.10 10.74
C HIS A 251 -11.91 -12.21 9.78
N ALA A 252 -12.35 -12.12 8.54
CA ALA A 252 -12.06 -13.11 7.50
C ALA A 252 -11.40 -12.42 6.28
N PRO A 253 -10.10 -12.06 6.36
CA PRO A 253 -9.41 -11.43 5.24
C PRO A 253 -9.21 -12.41 4.07
N LEU A 254 -9.08 -11.84 2.87
CA LEU A 254 -8.62 -12.53 1.67
C LEU A 254 -7.11 -12.35 1.59
N ILE A 255 -6.34 -13.44 1.62
CA ILE A 255 -4.88 -13.40 1.61
C ILE A 255 -4.38 -13.96 0.30
N ILE A 256 -3.54 -13.23 -0.40
CA ILE A 256 -2.87 -13.68 -1.61
C ILE A 256 -1.36 -13.70 -1.32
N GLN A 257 -0.72 -14.86 -1.52
CA GLN A 257 0.70 -15.06 -1.24
C GLN A 257 1.42 -15.70 -2.41
N GLY A 258 2.50 -15.05 -2.86
CA GLY A 258 3.45 -15.62 -3.80
C GLY A 258 4.41 -16.59 -3.09
N GLU A 259 4.55 -17.82 -3.58
CA GLU A 259 5.46 -18.80 -2.97
C GLU A 259 6.93 -18.63 -3.38
N ALA A 260 7.17 -17.85 -4.46
CA ALA A 260 8.51 -17.40 -4.84
C ALA A 260 8.94 -16.08 -4.16
N ASP A 261 8.20 -15.63 -3.15
CA ASP A 261 8.50 -14.42 -2.37
C ASP A 261 9.79 -14.59 -1.57
N MET A 262 10.76 -13.69 -1.82
CA MET A 262 12.05 -13.65 -1.16
C MET A 262 12.23 -12.40 -0.27
N THR A 263 11.14 -11.64 -0.05
CA THR A 263 11.14 -10.39 0.73
C THR A 263 10.59 -10.63 2.14
N VAL A 264 9.41 -11.23 2.24
CA VAL A 264 8.84 -11.61 3.54
C VAL A 264 9.06 -13.10 3.84
N ASP A 265 9.06 -13.44 5.11
CA ASP A 265 9.13 -14.84 5.57
C ASP A 265 7.72 -15.44 5.52
N TRP A 266 7.20 -15.65 4.30
CA TRP A 266 5.81 -16.08 4.11
C TRP A 266 5.53 -17.45 4.75
N GLN A 267 6.52 -18.34 4.82
CA GLN A 267 6.41 -19.66 5.46
C GLN A 267 6.21 -19.56 6.98
N HIS A 268 6.73 -18.49 7.59
CA HIS A 268 6.46 -18.13 8.98
C HIS A 268 5.16 -17.32 9.11
N ASN A 269 4.93 -16.37 8.22
CA ASN A 269 3.84 -15.40 8.31
C ASN A 269 2.48 -16.06 8.11
N LEU A 270 2.34 -16.91 7.10
CA LEU A 270 1.06 -17.45 6.69
C LEU A 270 0.39 -18.33 7.78
N PRO A 271 1.11 -19.26 8.44
CA PRO A 271 0.52 -20.04 9.55
C PRO A 271 0.08 -19.19 10.73
N ILE A 272 0.75 -18.05 10.99
CA ILE A 272 0.33 -17.10 12.03
C ILE A 272 -0.99 -16.45 11.64
N LEU A 273 -1.12 -16.01 10.38
CA LEU A 273 -2.33 -15.36 9.89
C LEU A 273 -3.52 -16.32 9.83
N GLU A 274 -3.31 -17.55 9.34
CA GLU A 274 -4.35 -18.60 9.30
C GLU A 274 -4.86 -18.95 10.71
N ARG A 275 -3.99 -18.97 11.71
CA ARG A 275 -4.38 -19.17 13.11
C ARG A 275 -5.17 -17.98 13.65
N LYS A 276 -4.68 -16.74 13.43
CA LYS A 276 -5.32 -15.53 13.97
C LYS A 276 -6.66 -15.22 13.32
N PHE A 277 -6.84 -15.60 12.08
CA PHE A 277 -8.06 -15.35 11.29
C PHE A 277 -8.62 -16.69 10.79
N ALA A 278 -9.33 -17.40 11.64
CA ALA A 278 -9.87 -18.72 11.30
C ALA A 278 -10.78 -18.73 10.05
N GLY A 279 -11.36 -17.58 9.68
CA GLY A 279 -12.16 -17.40 8.46
C GLY A 279 -11.36 -16.89 7.24
N ALA A 280 -10.04 -16.75 7.32
CA ALA A 280 -9.25 -16.29 6.21
C ALA A 280 -9.30 -17.25 5.02
N GLU A 281 -9.42 -16.71 3.82
CA GLU A 281 -9.28 -17.46 2.57
C GLU A 281 -7.94 -17.13 1.93
N VAL A 282 -7.14 -18.16 1.64
CA VAL A 282 -5.77 -18.01 1.16
C VAL A 282 -5.64 -18.50 -0.27
N LEU A 283 -5.21 -17.62 -1.19
CA LEU A 283 -4.74 -17.99 -2.52
C LEU A 283 -3.21 -18.01 -2.52
N ARG A 284 -2.61 -19.15 -2.84
CA ARG A 284 -1.17 -19.29 -3.05
C ARG A 284 -0.86 -19.32 -4.54
N LEU A 285 0.13 -18.56 -4.95
CA LEU A 285 0.60 -18.46 -6.34
C LEU A 285 2.04 -18.97 -6.42
N PRO A 286 2.29 -20.20 -6.89
CA PRO A 286 3.61 -20.84 -6.82
C PRO A 286 4.74 -20.03 -7.45
N GLU A 287 4.48 -19.36 -8.58
CA GLU A 287 5.49 -18.62 -9.33
C GLU A 287 5.56 -17.13 -9.00
N ALA A 288 4.60 -16.60 -8.24
CA ALA A 288 4.56 -15.20 -7.93
C ALA A 288 5.61 -14.82 -6.88
N ARG A 289 6.27 -13.71 -7.12
CA ARG A 289 7.20 -13.08 -6.17
C ARG A 289 6.45 -12.18 -5.19
N HIS A 290 7.15 -11.25 -4.55
CA HIS A 290 6.60 -10.42 -3.48
C HIS A 290 5.64 -9.33 -3.96
N HIS A 291 5.98 -8.63 -5.06
CA HIS A 291 5.28 -7.43 -5.51
C HIS A 291 4.08 -7.79 -6.40
N LEU A 292 3.01 -8.34 -5.77
CA LEU A 292 1.87 -8.91 -6.48
C LEU A 292 1.12 -7.90 -7.36
N VAL A 293 1.06 -6.64 -6.97
CA VAL A 293 0.36 -5.60 -7.74
C VAL A 293 0.98 -5.32 -9.11
N ASN A 294 2.26 -5.63 -9.27
CA ASN A 294 3.01 -5.52 -10.53
C ASN A 294 3.70 -6.83 -10.91
N GLU A 295 3.10 -7.96 -10.58
CA GLU A 295 3.50 -9.24 -11.11
C GLU A 295 3.13 -9.39 -12.60
N ARG A 296 3.60 -10.47 -13.25
CA ARG A 296 3.20 -10.81 -14.63
C ARG A 296 1.69 -10.86 -14.74
N GLU A 297 1.17 -10.49 -15.92
CA GLU A 297 -0.26 -10.31 -16.14
C GLU A 297 -1.09 -11.54 -15.79
N GLU A 298 -0.63 -12.74 -16.15
CA GLU A 298 -1.32 -13.99 -15.86
C GLU A 298 -1.48 -14.25 -14.36
N LEU A 299 -0.48 -13.87 -13.56
CA LEU A 299 -0.53 -14.00 -12.10
C LEU A 299 -1.43 -12.93 -11.47
N ARG A 300 -1.41 -11.70 -12.01
CA ARG A 300 -2.36 -10.66 -11.59
C ARG A 300 -3.79 -11.07 -11.91
N GLN A 301 -4.04 -11.58 -13.10
CA GLN A 301 -5.37 -12.03 -13.51
C GLN A 301 -5.88 -13.15 -12.60
N ALA A 302 -5.03 -14.12 -12.24
CA ALA A 302 -5.41 -15.23 -11.36
C ALA A 302 -5.94 -14.75 -9.99
N TYR A 303 -5.28 -13.77 -9.35
CA TYR A 303 -5.80 -13.27 -8.07
C TYR A 303 -6.94 -12.27 -8.25
N PHE A 304 -7.01 -11.52 -9.33
CA PHE A 304 -8.17 -10.68 -9.63
C PHE A 304 -9.44 -11.52 -9.83
N ASP A 305 -9.35 -12.66 -10.50
CA ASP A 305 -10.47 -13.59 -10.66
C ASP A 305 -10.91 -14.18 -9.30
N PHE A 306 -9.96 -14.58 -8.46
CA PHE A 306 -10.23 -15.01 -7.09
C PHE A 306 -10.97 -13.92 -6.29
N LEU A 307 -10.55 -12.66 -6.40
CA LEU A 307 -11.20 -11.54 -5.71
C LEU A 307 -12.58 -11.21 -6.29
N ARG A 308 -12.75 -11.27 -7.63
CA ARG A 308 -14.07 -11.02 -8.28
C ARG A 308 -15.16 -11.93 -7.74
N GLU A 309 -14.85 -13.19 -7.47
CA GLU A 309 -15.83 -14.15 -6.94
C GLU A 309 -16.28 -13.81 -5.51
N ARG A 310 -15.45 -13.10 -4.73
CA ARG A 310 -15.61 -12.85 -3.30
C ARG A 310 -16.04 -11.44 -2.93
N LEU A 311 -16.01 -10.53 -3.88
CA LEU A 311 -16.36 -9.12 -3.70
C LEU A 311 -17.63 -8.70 -4.48
N LYS A 312 -18.40 -9.69 -4.96
CA LYS A 312 -19.68 -9.45 -5.63
C LYS A 312 -20.77 -9.06 -4.65
#